data_fa39065e978e74837c832f8c95a0f5e5
#
_entry.id   fa39065e978e74837c832f8c95a0f5e5
#
_cell.length_a   1.000
_cell.length_b   1.000
_cell.length_c   1.000
_cell.angle_alpha   90.00
_cell.angle_beta   90.00
_cell.angle_gamma   90.00
#
_symmetry.space_group_name_H-M   'P 1'
#
loop_
_entity.id
_entity.type
_entity.pdbx_description
1 polymer ?
#
loop_
_entity_poly.entity_id
_entity_poly.type
_entity_poly.pdbx_seq_one_letter_code
_entity_poly.pdbx_strand_id
1 'polypeptide(L)'
;TVVNLTTGKAQGEKQEGIYVYKGIPYAHATRFMPPEAPESWDGIRTFTEYGHVCPQAPMPIDNDFISNQRIAVEGEDCQNLNVWTPGINDGKKRPVMVWLHGGGFQTGSAIEQRVYDGTNLSRKGDVVVVSINHRLNVLGFLDLSAYGEEYKYSGNVGTMDMVAALKWIQSNIEVFGGDPDNVTLFGQSGGGAKIIVLMTTPAAKGLFHKGIIQSGAVEACGMTNVTTKIGSRVAELTLNNLGIRKNELKKLQTVPYRELETASNKAMTQAAKEYGSID
;
A
#
# COMPACT_ATOMS: atom_id res chain seq x y z
N THR A 1 9.14 10.84 22.79
CA THR A 1 8.39 9.96 21.89
C THR A 1 7.23 10.70 21.18
N VAL A 2 7.12 12.04 21.32
CA VAL A 2 6.09 12.82 20.64
C VAL A 2 6.71 13.63 19.51
N VAL A 3 6.07 13.58 18.33
CA VAL A 3 6.41 14.37 17.14
C VAL A 3 5.19 15.15 16.67
N ASN A 4 5.41 16.26 15.97
CA ASN A 4 4.35 17.06 15.38
C ASN A 4 4.24 16.71 13.89
N LEU A 5 3.17 16.02 13.51
CA LEU A 5 2.83 15.75 12.12
C LEU A 5 1.98 16.90 11.56
N THR A 6 1.84 16.94 10.25
CA THR A 6 0.94 17.88 9.57
C THR A 6 -0.54 17.72 9.99
N THR A 7 -0.91 16.55 10.53
CA THR A 7 -2.27 16.19 10.96
C THR A 7 -2.50 16.27 12.46
N GLY A 8 -1.46 16.39 13.27
CA GLY A 8 -1.57 16.43 14.73
C GLY A 8 -0.36 15.86 15.45
N LYS A 9 -0.40 15.80 16.77
CA LYS A 9 0.71 15.24 17.56
C LYS A 9 0.61 13.72 17.64
N ALA A 10 1.71 13.04 17.28
CA ALA A 10 1.82 11.60 17.32
C ALA A 10 2.79 11.15 18.43
N GLN A 11 2.35 10.22 19.25
CA GLN A 11 3.19 9.58 20.26
C GLN A 11 3.46 8.13 19.86
N GLY A 12 4.74 7.79 19.71
CA GLY A 12 5.21 6.42 19.56
C GLY A 12 5.82 5.89 20.86
N GLU A 13 6.50 4.78 20.74
CA GLU A 13 7.26 4.15 21.81
C GLU A 13 8.76 4.18 21.52
N LYS A 14 9.58 3.84 22.50
CA LYS A 14 11.02 3.64 22.33
C LYS A 14 11.40 2.23 22.74
N GLN A 15 11.87 1.46 21.78
CA GLN A 15 12.26 0.06 21.96
C GLN A 15 13.75 -0.10 21.57
N GLU A 16 14.56 -0.62 22.45
CA GLU A 16 16.00 -0.87 22.21
C GLU A 16 16.78 0.32 21.60
N GLY A 17 16.43 1.52 22.01
CA GLY A 17 17.06 2.76 21.52
C GLY A 17 16.41 3.34 20.26
N ILE A 18 15.51 2.65 19.59
CA ILE A 18 14.80 3.09 18.39
C ILE A 18 13.41 3.62 18.76
N TYR A 19 13.03 4.73 18.16
CA TYR A 19 11.66 5.25 18.22
C TYR A 19 10.82 4.55 17.18
N VAL A 20 9.66 4.03 17.60
CA VAL A 20 8.76 3.22 16.78
C VAL A 20 7.36 3.83 16.79
N TYR A 21 6.80 4.03 15.61
CA TYR A 21 5.44 4.49 15.41
C TYR A 21 4.75 3.52 14.46
N LYS A 22 3.59 3.02 14.84
CA LYS A 22 2.85 1.99 14.10
C LYS A 22 1.45 2.47 13.73
N GLY A 23 1.01 2.20 12.52
CA GLY A 23 -0.36 2.49 12.08
C GLY A 23 -0.68 3.98 11.91
N ILE A 24 0.30 4.82 11.55
CA ILE A 24 0.02 6.23 11.25
C ILE A 24 -0.76 6.33 9.95
N PRO A 25 -1.97 6.93 9.93
CA PRO A 25 -2.71 7.13 8.69
C PRO A 25 -2.02 8.18 7.81
N TYR A 26 -1.76 7.82 6.56
CA TYR A 26 -1.25 8.77 5.56
C TYR A 26 -2.34 9.26 4.61
N ALA A 27 -3.45 8.55 4.54
CA ALA A 27 -4.65 8.88 3.77
C ALA A 27 -5.86 8.17 4.35
N HIS A 28 -7.04 8.51 3.86
CA HIS A 28 -8.24 7.67 3.92
C HIS A 28 -8.82 7.54 2.51
N ALA A 29 -9.64 6.52 2.29
CA ALA A 29 -10.24 6.33 0.98
C ALA A 29 -11.57 5.58 1.06
N THR A 30 -12.51 6.02 0.23
CA THR A 30 -13.72 5.26 -0.11
C THR A 30 -13.37 4.25 -1.19
N ARG A 31 -14.06 3.11 -1.25
CA ARG A 31 -13.86 2.08 -2.29
C ARG A 31 -13.80 2.71 -3.68
N PHE A 32 -12.79 2.32 -4.46
CA PHE A 32 -12.58 2.70 -5.87
C PHE A 32 -12.32 4.19 -6.10
N MET A 33 -12.29 5.01 -5.04
CA MET A 33 -12.01 6.44 -5.13
C MET A 33 -10.53 6.73 -4.84
N PRO A 34 -9.98 7.82 -5.39
CA PRO A 34 -8.66 8.31 -5.01
C PRO A 34 -8.52 8.47 -3.50
N PRO A 35 -7.31 8.30 -2.94
CA PRO A 35 -7.06 8.59 -1.55
C PRO A 35 -7.17 10.09 -1.27
N GLU A 36 -7.68 10.43 -0.11
CA GLU A 36 -7.81 11.79 0.41
C GLU A 36 -6.88 11.98 1.62
N ALA A 37 -6.58 13.24 1.94
CA ALA A 37 -5.76 13.54 3.11
C ALA A 37 -6.41 12.99 4.39
N PRO A 38 -5.62 12.45 5.33
CA PRO A 38 -6.17 11.95 6.58
C PRO A 38 -6.71 13.11 7.42
N GLU A 39 -7.71 12.80 8.24
CA GLU A 39 -8.27 13.77 9.17
C GLU A 39 -7.23 14.25 10.17
N SER A 40 -7.24 15.54 10.46
CA SER A 40 -6.45 16.12 11.55
C SER A 40 -7.09 15.80 12.91
N TRP A 41 -6.28 15.77 13.95
CA TRP A 41 -6.74 15.52 15.31
C TRP A 41 -6.16 16.51 16.31
N ASP A 42 -6.92 16.75 17.36
CA ASP A 42 -6.47 17.53 18.50
C ASP A 42 -5.78 16.67 19.56
N GLY A 43 -4.89 17.29 20.35
CA GLY A 43 -4.16 16.59 21.39
C GLY A 43 -3.10 15.62 20.87
N ILE A 44 -2.79 14.61 21.67
CA ILE A 44 -1.78 13.60 21.34
C ILE A 44 -2.48 12.28 21.04
N ARG A 45 -2.26 11.73 19.84
CA ARG A 45 -2.71 10.40 19.45
C ARG A 45 -1.55 9.39 19.55
N THR A 46 -1.82 8.23 20.12
CA THR A 46 -0.84 7.16 20.31
C THR A 46 -0.79 6.23 19.11
N PHE A 47 0.43 5.89 18.65
CA PHE A 47 0.71 5.03 17.50
C PHE A 47 1.68 3.92 17.90
N THR A 48 1.23 3.00 18.77
CA THR A 48 1.99 1.86 19.27
C THR A 48 1.48 0.51 18.74
N GLU A 49 0.31 0.52 18.12
CA GLU A 49 -0.31 -0.66 17.52
C GLU A 49 -0.33 -0.55 15.99
N TYR A 50 -0.15 -1.68 15.31
CA TYR A 50 -0.24 -1.72 13.86
C TYR A 50 -1.66 -1.42 13.39
N GLY A 51 -1.77 -0.67 12.29
CA GLY A 51 -3.04 -0.40 11.63
C GLY A 51 -3.57 -1.59 10.84
N HIS A 52 -4.77 -1.44 10.29
CA HIS A 52 -5.36 -2.44 9.42
C HIS A 52 -4.50 -2.71 8.18
N VAL A 53 -4.54 -3.95 7.73
CA VAL A 53 -4.03 -4.35 6.41
C VAL A 53 -5.19 -4.47 5.43
N CYS A 54 -4.92 -4.31 4.14
CA CYS A 54 -5.96 -4.45 3.13
C CYS A 54 -6.59 -5.85 3.19
N PRO A 55 -7.93 -5.95 3.17
CA PRO A 55 -8.61 -7.24 3.09
C PRO A 55 -8.10 -8.06 1.90
N GLN A 56 -7.86 -9.36 2.11
CA GLN A 56 -7.23 -10.23 1.12
C GLN A 56 -7.54 -11.70 1.38
N ALA A 57 -7.34 -12.53 0.37
CA ALA A 57 -7.38 -13.98 0.56
C ALA A 57 -6.20 -14.42 1.46
N PRO A 58 -6.41 -15.38 2.36
CA PRO A 58 -5.32 -15.97 3.12
C PRO A 58 -4.27 -16.52 2.15
N MET A 59 -3.00 -16.18 2.33
CA MET A 59 -1.93 -16.83 1.59
C MET A 59 -1.67 -18.21 2.20
N PRO A 60 -1.90 -19.31 1.48
CA PRO A 60 -1.58 -20.65 1.94
C PRO A 60 -0.08 -20.91 1.74
N ILE A 61 0.79 -20.16 2.40
CA ILE A 61 2.22 -20.38 2.32
C ILE A 61 2.72 -20.78 3.69
N ASP A 62 2.79 -22.07 3.89
CA ASP A 62 3.53 -22.69 4.98
C ASP A 62 4.87 -23.16 4.39
N ASN A 63 5.86 -22.30 4.41
CA ASN A 63 7.23 -22.66 4.07
C ASN A 63 8.20 -21.99 5.04
N ASP A 64 9.41 -22.54 5.17
CA ASP A 64 10.45 -22.10 6.09
C ASP A 64 10.86 -20.61 5.91
N PHE A 65 10.59 -20.01 4.76
CA PHE A 65 10.86 -18.60 4.47
C PHE A 65 9.79 -17.65 5.00
N ILE A 66 8.55 -18.13 5.19
CA ILE A 66 7.39 -17.32 5.56
C ILE A 66 6.81 -17.77 6.92
N SER A 67 7.53 -18.64 7.62
CA SER A 67 7.15 -19.24 8.90
C SER A 67 7.21 -18.25 10.04
N ASN A 68 6.62 -17.21 10.17
CA ASN A 68 6.50 -16.30 11.33
C ASN A 68 5.60 -15.10 10.97
N GLN A 69 4.50 -15.38 10.28
CA GLN A 69 3.53 -14.36 9.95
C GLN A 69 2.95 -13.72 11.23
N ARG A 70 2.80 -12.42 11.21
CA ARG A 70 2.02 -11.71 12.22
C ARG A 70 0.54 -11.85 11.92
N ILE A 71 -0.27 -12.05 12.94
CA ILE A 71 -1.72 -11.92 12.81
C ILE A 71 -2.02 -10.45 12.57
N ALA A 72 -2.57 -10.13 11.40
CA ALA A 72 -2.97 -8.79 11.03
C ALA A 72 -4.50 -8.67 11.09
N VAL A 73 -4.98 -7.50 11.48
CA VAL A 73 -6.41 -7.16 11.42
C VAL A 73 -6.68 -6.54 10.05
N GLU A 74 -7.61 -7.14 9.31
CA GLU A 74 -8.03 -6.63 8.01
C GLU A 74 -9.03 -5.48 8.16
N GLY A 75 -8.91 -4.46 7.32
CA GLY A 75 -9.85 -3.35 7.23
C GLY A 75 -9.61 -2.55 5.95
N GLU A 76 -10.66 -1.94 5.40
CA GLU A 76 -10.55 -1.15 4.18
C GLU A 76 -9.88 0.22 4.41
N ASP A 77 -9.81 0.68 5.65
CA ASP A 77 -9.02 1.81 6.11
C ASP A 77 -7.54 1.43 6.30
N CYS A 78 -6.95 0.81 5.29
CA CYS A 78 -5.60 0.26 5.32
C CYS A 78 -4.51 1.24 4.86
N GLN A 79 -4.83 2.50 4.63
CA GLN A 79 -3.89 3.54 4.20
C GLN A 79 -3.08 4.05 5.40
N ASN A 80 -2.20 3.20 5.92
CA ASN A 80 -1.34 3.49 7.07
C ASN A 80 0.09 3.05 6.84
N LEU A 81 1.00 3.59 7.65
CA LEU A 81 2.42 3.30 7.60
C LEU A 81 3.02 3.17 9.01
N ASN A 82 4.22 2.59 9.05
CA ASN A 82 4.99 2.44 10.27
C ASN A 82 6.35 3.11 10.09
N VAL A 83 6.91 3.68 11.16
CA VAL A 83 8.20 4.38 11.15
C VAL A 83 9.10 3.86 12.27
N TRP A 84 10.35 3.57 11.94
CA TRP A 84 11.44 3.25 12.88
C TRP A 84 12.56 4.25 12.67
N THR A 85 13.03 4.88 13.74
CA THR A 85 14.09 5.88 13.65
C THR A 85 15.00 5.91 14.88
N PRO A 86 16.32 6.15 14.71
CA PRO A 86 17.24 6.33 15.84
C PRO A 86 17.03 7.64 16.60
N GLY A 87 16.38 8.65 15.99
CA GLY A 87 16.20 9.96 16.60
C GLY A 87 15.03 10.73 16.03
N ILE A 88 14.41 11.55 16.87
CA ILE A 88 13.29 12.42 16.51
C ILE A 88 13.66 13.88 16.83
N ASN A 89 13.18 14.80 16.01
CA ASN A 89 13.41 16.25 16.19
C ASN A 89 14.89 16.64 16.35
N ASP A 90 15.82 15.85 15.78
CA ASP A 90 17.27 16.03 15.93
C ASP A 90 17.95 16.67 14.71
N GLY A 91 17.20 16.89 13.62
CA GLY A 91 17.67 17.55 12.40
C GLY A 91 18.77 16.83 11.63
N LYS A 92 19.02 15.54 11.90
CA LYS A 92 20.19 14.81 11.33
C LYS A 92 20.09 14.47 9.85
N LYS A 93 18.91 14.59 9.23
CA LYS A 93 18.72 14.30 7.81
C LYS A 93 19.22 12.90 7.39
N ARG A 94 18.76 11.87 8.09
CA ARG A 94 19.11 10.47 7.78
C ARG A 94 18.51 10.03 6.45
N PRO A 95 19.16 9.13 5.70
CA PRO A 95 18.53 8.47 4.58
C PRO A 95 17.23 7.79 5.02
N VAL A 96 16.22 7.85 4.16
CA VAL A 96 14.91 7.22 4.38
C VAL A 96 14.79 5.98 3.51
N MET A 97 14.49 4.85 4.13
CA MET A 97 14.29 3.56 3.47
C MET A 97 12.80 3.19 3.53
N VAL A 98 12.12 3.10 2.40
CA VAL A 98 10.68 2.81 2.32
C VAL A 98 10.46 1.39 1.79
N TRP A 99 9.92 0.51 2.63
CA TRP A 99 9.61 -0.86 2.29
C TRP A 99 8.27 -0.99 1.57
N LEU A 100 8.29 -1.64 0.42
CA LEU A 100 7.12 -2.09 -0.33
C LEU A 100 7.05 -3.62 -0.29
N HIS A 101 5.99 -4.16 0.33
CA HIS A 101 5.82 -5.60 0.51
C HIS A 101 5.53 -6.34 -0.80
N GLY A 102 5.81 -7.66 -0.81
CA GLY A 102 5.51 -8.55 -1.92
C GLY A 102 4.02 -8.94 -2.02
N GLY A 103 3.75 -10.10 -2.63
CA GLY A 103 2.40 -10.60 -2.85
C GLY A 103 1.72 -10.05 -4.11
N GLY A 104 2.52 -9.60 -5.09
CA GLY A 104 2.00 -8.95 -6.29
C GLY A 104 1.30 -7.65 -5.94
N PHE A 105 0.13 -7.46 -6.55
CA PHE A 105 -0.82 -6.41 -6.23
C PHE A 105 -2.08 -6.98 -5.56
N GLN A 106 -2.04 -8.26 -5.14
CA GLN A 106 -3.20 -9.01 -4.68
C GLN A 106 -3.21 -9.23 -3.16
N THR A 107 -2.05 -9.50 -2.57
CA THR A 107 -1.91 -9.91 -1.17
C THR A 107 -0.70 -9.25 -0.52
N GLY A 108 -0.47 -9.57 0.75
CA GLY A 108 0.66 -9.09 1.52
C GLY A 108 0.35 -7.87 2.37
N SER A 109 1.29 -7.50 3.21
CA SER A 109 1.20 -6.30 4.04
C SER A 109 2.56 -5.82 4.52
N ALA A 110 2.60 -4.60 5.04
CA ALA A 110 3.79 -4.00 5.65
C ALA A 110 4.27 -4.75 6.91
N ILE A 111 3.47 -5.66 7.45
CA ILE A 111 3.71 -6.30 8.74
C ILE A 111 3.60 -7.83 8.71
N GLU A 112 3.28 -8.42 7.57
CA GLU A 112 2.99 -9.85 7.46
C GLU A 112 4.14 -10.73 7.98
N GLN A 113 5.37 -10.29 7.83
CA GLN A 113 6.54 -11.02 8.30
C GLN A 113 7.30 -10.25 9.38
N ARG A 114 7.80 -10.98 10.38
CA ARG A 114 8.60 -10.36 11.46
C ARG A 114 9.89 -9.70 10.96
N VAL A 115 10.44 -10.19 9.86
CA VAL A 115 11.64 -9.62 9.23
C VAL A 115 11.42 -8.22 8.65
N TYR A 116 10.16 -7.79 8.46
CA TYR A 116 9.83 -6.43 8.02
C TYR A 116 9.92 -5.38 9.15
N ASP A 117 10.21 -5.82 10.38
CA ASP A 117 10.49 -4.90 11.50
C ASP A 117 11.74 -4.08 11.22
N GLY A 118 11.58 -2.76 11.15
CA GLY A 118 12.64 -1.83 10.77
C GLY A 118 13.69 -1.56 11.84
N THR A 119 13.53 -2.05 13.06
CA THR A 119 14.39 -1.74 14.22
C THR A 119 15.87 -2.01 13.95
N ASN A 120 16.20 -3.19 13.43
CA ASN A 120 17.59 -3.58 13.18
C ASN A 120 18.23 -2.78 12.04
N LEU A 121 17.48 -2.55 10.95
CA LEU A 121 17.96 -1.75 9.82
C LEU A 121 18.17 -0.29 10.24
N SER A 122 17.21 0.28 10.95
CA SER A 122 17.29 1.65 11.47
C SER A 122 18.51 1.82 12.40
N ARG A 123 18.68 0.90 13.34
CA ARG A 123 19.80 0.96 14.32
C ARG A 123 21.18 0.80 13.68
N LYS A 124 21.33 -0.20 12.79
CA LYS A 124 22.63 -0.51 12.18
C LYS A 124 23.03 0.45 11.07
N GLY A 125 22.05 0.94 10.34
CA GLY A 125 22.26 1.83 9.19
C GLY A 125 22.23 3.32 9.52
N ASP A 126 21.82 3.70 10.74
CA ASP A 126 21.46 5.07 11.11
C ASP A 126 20.52 5.70 10.06
N VAL A 127 19.47 4.97 9.72
CA VAL A 127 18.47 5.34 8.71
C VAL A 127 17.08 5.39 9.31
N VAL A 128 16.18 6.17 8.70
CA VAL A 128 14.75 6.09 8.98
C VAL A 128 14.15 5.00 8.09
N VAL A 129 13.46 4.04 8.69
CA VAL A 129 12.75 2.97 7.96
C VAL A 129 11.26 3.24 8.01
N VAL A 130 10.62 3.14 6.86
CA VAL A 130 9.15 3.26 6.73
C VAL A 130 8.62 2.02 6.03
N SER A 131 7.53 1.44 6.51
CA SER A 131 6.77 0.41 5.77
C SER A 131 5.34 0.86 5.56
N ILE A 132 4.77 0.59 4.40
CA ILE A 132 3.46 1.10 4.03
C ILE A 132 2.49 -0.03 3.69
N ASN A 133 1.23 0.13 4.14
CA ASN A 133 0.07 -0.61 3.66
C ASN A 133 -0.68 0.24 2.62
N HIS A 134 -1.32 -0.40 1.67
CA HIS A 134 -2.13 0.25 0.63
C HIS A 134 -3.20 -0.71 0.14
N ARG A 135 -4.18 -0.21 -0.59
CA ARG A 135 -5.21 -1.07 -1.20
C ARG A 135 -4.62 -2.02 -2.22
N LEU A 136 -5.13 -3.24 -2.21
CA LEU A 136 -4.74 -4.37 -3.05
C LEU A 136 -5.96 -4.93 -3.80
N ASN A 137 -5.73 -5.89 -4.67
CA ASN A 137 -6.74 -6.71 -5.32
C ASN A 137 -7.90 -5.89 -5.93
N VAL A 138 -9.11 -6.37 -5.84
CA VAL A 138 -10.30 -5.68 -6.35
C VAL A 138 -10.50 -4.30 -5.72
N LEU A 139 -10.04 -4.08 -4.48
CA LEU A 139 -10.16 -2.79 -3.79
C LEU A 139 -9.20 -1.74 -4.34
N GLY A 140 -8.04 -2.15 -4.84
CA GLY A 140 -7.00 -1.26 -5.34
C GLY A 140 -6.96 -1.09 -6.86
N PHE A 141 -7.55 -2.04 -7.62
CA PHE A 141 -7.24 -2.18 -9.05
C PHE A 141 -8.43 -2.55 -9.96
N LEU A 142 -9.67 -2.53 -9.47
CA LEU A 142 -10.84 -2.75 -10.32
C LEU A 142 -11.09 -1.53 -11.23
N ASP A 143 -10.97 -1.72 -12.55
CA ASP A 143 -11.12 -0.65 -13.54
C ASP A 143 -12.60 -0.38 -13.87
N LEU A 144 -13.19 0.53 -13.14
CA LEU A 144 -14.56 1.03 -13.34
C LEU A 144 -14.61 2.29 -14.23
N SER A 145 -13.52 2.68 -14.87
CA SER A 145 -13.44 3.96 -15.64
C SER A 145 -14.49 4.10 -16.76
N ALA A 146 -14.97 2.98 -17.30
CA ALA A 146 -16.04 2.95 -18.30
C ALA A 146 -17.44 3.29 -17.76
N TYR A 147 -17.58 3.45 -16.43
CA TYR A 147 -18.89 3.59 -15.78
C TYR A 147 -19.17 4.99 -15.21
N GLY A 148 -18.25 5.90 -15.28
CA GLY A 148 -18.43 7.29 -14.86
C GLY A 148 -17.12 8.01 -14.61
N GLU A 149 -17.12 9.33 -14.74
CA GLU A 149 -15.92 10.17 -14.56
C GLU A 149 -15.36 10.06 -13.13
N GLU A 150 -16.21 9.85 -12.14
CA GLU A 150 -15.83 9.63 -10.77
C GLU A 150 -14.94 8.38 -10.58
N TYR A 151 -15.08 7.39 -11.46
CA TYR A 151 -14.33 6.13 -11.41
C TYR A 151 -13.08 6.10 -12.30
N LYS A 152 -12.74 7.20 -12.97
CA LYS A 152 -11.66 7.23 -13.98
C LYS A 152 -10.30 6.72 -13.46
N TYR A 153 -10.06 6.79 -12.18
CA TYR A 153 -8.81 6.33 -11.54
C TYR A 153 -8.93 5.00 -10.82
N SER A 154 -10.11 4.38 -10.78
CA SER A 154 -10.41 3.20 -9.96
C SER A 154 -9.47 2.02 -10.20
N GLY A 155 -9.01 1.82 -11.44
CA GLY A 155 -8.03 0.79 -11.81
C GLY A 155 -6.61 1.01 -11.24
N ASN A 156 -6.34 2.15 -10.60
CA ASN A 156 -5.01 2.50 -10.09
C ASN A 156 -5.01 3.11 -8.69
N VAL A 157 -6.11 3.02 -7.94
CA VAL A 157 -6.19 3.66 -6.63
C VAL A 157 -5.21 3.06 -5.62
N GLY A 158 -4.84 1.78 -5.75
CA GLY A 158 -3.77 1.19 -4.95
C GLY A 158 -2.40 1.81 -5.22
N THR A 159 -2.10 2.18 -6.47
CA THR A 159 -0.90 2.95 -6.82
C THR A 159 -0.99 4.38 -6.29
N MET A 160 -2.17 5.00 -6.35
CA MET A 160 -2.38 6.34 -5.80
C MET A 160 -2.20 6.37 -4.28
N ASP A 161 -2.54 5.30 -3.56
CA ASP A 161 -2.28 5.16 -2.13
C ASP A 161 -0.76 5.22 -1.85
N MET A 162 0.05 4.48 -2.63
CA MET A 162 1.51 4.52 -2.49
C MET A 162 2.07 5.93 -2.76
N VAL A 163 1.55 6.63 -3.77
CA VAL A 163 1.92 8.05 -4.03
C VAL A 163 1.53 8.94 -2.86
N ALA A 164 0.36 8.74 -2.25
CA ALA A 164 -0.08 9.49 -1.07
C ALA A 164 0.85 9.24 0.13
N ALA A 165 1.27 7.99 0.35
CA ALA A 165 2.25 7.66 1.38
C ALA A 165 3.60 8.36 1.16
N LEU A 166 4.08 8.41 -0.09
CA LEU A 166 5.32 9.12 -0.42
C LEU A 166 5.19 10.64 -0.22
N LYS A 167 4.04 11.24 -0.53
CA LYS A 167 3.76 12.65 -0.22
C LYS A 167 3.71 12.90 1.28
N TRP A 168 3.14 11.98 2.05
CA TRP A 168 3.17 12.05 3.51
C TRP A 168 4.61 12.02 4.04
N ILE A 169 5.48 11.18 3.49
CA ILE A 169 6.92 11.13 3.82
C ILE A 169 7.58 12.47 3.54
N GLN A 170 7.36 13.06 2.38
CA GLN A 170 7.89 14.38 2.03
C GLN A 170 7.50 15.47 3.05
N SER A 171 6.28 15.41 3.58
CA SER A 171 5.75 16.43 4.49
C SER A 171 6.10 16.21 5.96
N ASN A 172 6.46 14.98 6.36
CA ASN A 172 6.52 14.63 7.78
C ASN A 172 7.84 13.97 8.22
N ILE A 173 8.67 13.48 7.29
CA ILE A 173 9.79 12.61 7.69
C ILE A 173 10.91 13.34 8.45
N GLU A 174 11.00 14.66 8.33
CA GLU A 174 12.02 15.48 9.04
C GLU A 174 11.85 15.40 10.56
N VAL A 175 10.62 15.34 11.09
CA VAL A 175 10.41 15.21 12.54
C VAL A 175 10.89 13.86 13.08
N PHE A 176 11.05 12.88 12.21
CA PHE A 176 11.65 11.58 12.50
C PHE A 176 13.17 11.55 12.21
N GLY A 177 13.77 12.72 11.98
CA GLY A 177 15.20 12.87 11.68
C GLY A 177 15.60 12.37 10.28
N GLY A 178 14.64 12.17 9.38
CA GLY A 178 14.85 11.74 8.00
C GLY A 178 15.05 12.90 7.04
N ASP A 179 15.64 12.60 5.88
CA ASP A 179 15.85 13.53 4.77
C ASP A 179 14.82 13.26 3.67
N PRO A 180 13.86 14.16 3.45
CA PRO A 180 12.87 13.99 2.36
C PRO A 180 13.52 14.00 0.97
N ASP A 181 14.72 14.55 0.82
CA ASP A 181 15.47 14.58 -0.43
C ASP A 181 16.39 13.35 -0.61
N ASN A 182 16.35 12.38 0.31
CA ASN A 182 17.15 11.15 0.24
C ASN A 182 16.31 9.91 0.56
N VAL A 183 15.30 9.68 -0.24
CA VAL A 183 14.34 8.57 -0.09
C VAL A 183 14.70 7.44 -1.05
N THR A 184 14.91 6.25 -0.50
CA THR A 184 15.15 5.00 -1.24
C THR A 184 13.96 4.06 -1.06
N LEU A 185 13.33 3.64 -2.15
CA LEU A 185 12.34 2.56 -2.14
C LEU A 185 13.08 1.22 -2.19
N PHE A 186 12.63 0.25 -1.42
CA PHE A 186 13.11 -1.13 -1.54
C PHE A 186 11.95 -2.10 -1.38
N GLY A 187 11.99 -3.20 -2.13
CA GLY A 187 10.88 -4.15 -2.15
C GLY A 187 11.25 -5.44 -2.84
N GLN A 188 10.57 -6.52 -2.45
CA GLN A 188 10.80 -7.86 -2.98
C GLN A 188 9.57 -8.38 -3.70
N SER A 189 9.75 -9.14 -4.79
CA SER A 189 8.67 -9.68 -5.61
C SER A 189 7.73 -8.57 -6.09
N GLY A 190 6.43 -8.64 -5.82
CA GLY A 190 5.48 -7.58 -6.10
C GLY A 190 5.88 -6.20 -5.56
N GLY A 191 6.66 -6.13 -4.47
CA GLY A 191 7.22 -4.89 -3.95
C GLY A 191 8.23 -4.24 -4.91
N GLY A 192 9.06 -5.05 -5.56
CA GLY A 192 9.94 -4.59 -6.63
C GLY A 192 9.14 -4.12 -7.87
N ALA A 193 8.08 -4.83 -8.23
CA ALA A 193 7.18 -4.44 -9.31
C ALA A 193 6.48 -3.09 -9.02
N LYS A 194 6.06 -2.86 -7.78
CA LYS A 194 5.49 -1.57 -7.34
C LYS A 194 6.48 -0.42 -7.51
N ILE A 195 7.77 -0.65 -7.25
CA ILE A 195 8.82 0.36 -7.50
C ILE A 195 8.89 0.69 -9.00
N ILE A 196 8.87 -0.30 -9.88
CA ILE A 196 8.88 -0.06 -11.35
C ILE A 196 7.66 0.78 -11.75
N VAL A 197 6.47 0.43 -11.25
CA VAL A 197 5.25 1.21 -11.51
C VAL A 197 5.41 2.65 -11.03
N LEU A 198 5.94 2.87 -9.83
CA LEU A 198 6.16 4.23 -9.28
C LEU A 198 7.20 5.02 -10.09
N MET A 199 8.26 4.36 -10.64
CA MET A 199 9.25 5.00 -11.52
C MET A 199 8.61 5.57 -12.81
N THR A 200 7.52 4.97 -13.28
CA THR A 200 6.79 5.37 -14.48
C THR A 200 5.55 6.22 -14.19
N THR A 201 5.23 6.43 -12.91
CA THR A 201 4.06 7.21 -12.47
C THR A 201 4.41 8.70 -12.35
N PRO A 202 3.85 9.60 -13.20
CA PRO A 202 4.21 11.02 -13.16
C PRO A 202 3.99 11.68 -11.79
N ALA A 203 2.94 11.28 -11.07
CA ALA A 203 2.61 11.81 -9.75
C ALA A 203 3.61 11.43 -8.65
N ALA A 204 4.48 10.45 -8.89
CA ALA A 204 5.55 10.03 -7.98
C ALA A 204 6.88 10.75 -8.24
N LYS A 205 6.97 11.56 -9.32
CA LYS A 205 8.19 12.26 -9.68
C LYS A 205 8.67 13.17 -8.55
N GLY A 206 9.93 12.98 -8.14
CA GLY A 206 10.57 13.76 -7.08
C GLY A 206 10.22 13.33 -5.66
N LEU A 207 9.36 12.32 -5.47
CA LEU A 207 9.00 11.81 -4.14
C LEU A 207 9.98 10.74 -3.63
N PHE A 208 10.81 10.19 -4.49
CA PHE A 208 11.89 9.26 -4.14
C PHE A 208 13.07 9.42 -5.12
N HIS A 209 14.25 8.91 -4.74
CA HIS A 209 15.51 9.20 -5.40
C HIS A 209 16.25 7.94 -5.85
N LYS A 210 15.99 6.80 -5.19
CA LYS A 210 16.65 5.52 -5.45
C LYS A 210 15.66 4.38 -5.30
N GLY A 211 15.93 3.26 -5.98
CA GLY A 211 15.12 2.04 -5.89
C GLY A 211 16.00 0.80 -5.80
N ILE A 212 15.64 -0.13 -4.92
CA ILE A 212 16.23 -1.48 -4.81
C ILE A 212 15.13 -2.48 -5.13
N ILE A 213 15.23 -3.10 -6.29
CA ILE A 213 14.25 -4.05 -6.84
C ILE A 213 14.78 -5.45 -6.64
N GLN A 214 14.15 -6.20 -5.72
CA GLN A 214 14.52 -7.57 -5.41
C GLN A 214 13.52 -8.53 -6.03
N SER A 215 13.90 -9.24 -7.08
CA SER A 215 13.04 -10.23 -7.77
C SER A 215 11.69 -9.66 -8.23
N GLY A 216 11.66 -8.42 -8.69
CA GLY A 216 10.44 -7.71 -9.08
C GLY A 216 10.45 -7.18 -10.52
N ALA A 217 11.38 -7.64 -11.36
CA ALA A 217 11.45 -7.27 -12.78
C ALA A 217 10.36 -8.03 -13.58
N VAL A 218 9.13 -7.54 -13.47
CA VAL A 218 7.93 -8.20 -14.03
C VAL A 218 8.01 -8.49 -15.53
N GLU A 219 8.60 -7.60 -16.33
CA GLU A 219 8.78 -7.81 -17.78
C GLU A 219 9.73 -8.98 -18.06
N ALA A 220 10.79 -9.12 -17.26
CA ALA A 220 11.73 -10.25 -17.40
C ALA A 220 11.08 -11.60 -17.03
N CYS A 221 9.99 -11.58 -16.27
CA CYS A 221 9.20 -12.76 -15.90
C CYS A 221 8.03 -13.00 -16.86
N GLY A 222 7.89 -12.22 -17.94
CA GLY A 222 6.80 -12.35 -18.90
C GLY A 222 5.46 -11.79 -18.43
N MET A 223 5.43 -11.10 -17.31
CA MET A 223 4.22 -10.40 -16.86
C MET A 223 4.05 -9.11 -17.66
N THR A 224 2.88 -8.91 -18.26
CA THR A 224 2.55 -7.76 -19.06
C THR A 224 1.50 -6.90 -18.33
N ASN A 225 1.53 -5.60 -18.57
CA ASN A 225 0.50 -4.71 -18.08
C ASN A 225 -0.86 -5.09 -18.67
N VAL A 226 -1.86 -5.18 -17.81
CA VAL A 226 -3.25 -5.38 -18.25
C VAL A 226 -3.72 -4.14 -19.00
N THR A 227 -4.22 -4.33 -20.22
CA THR A 227 -4.77 -3.22 -21.01
C THR A 227 -6.10 -2.76 -20.44
N THR A 228 -6.45 -1.48 -20.65
CA THR A 228 -7.77 -0.92 -20.27
C THR A 228 -8.92 -1.78 -20.80
N LYS A 229 -8.78 -2.38 -21.99
CA LYS A 229 -9.81 -3.27 -22.56
C LYS A 229 -10.05 -4.48 -21.68
N ILE A 230 -8.99 -5.11 -21.20
CA ILE A 230 -9.08 -6.30 -20.32
C ILE A 230 -9.59 -5.88 -18.94
N GLY A 231 -9.05 -4.79 -18.37
CA GLY A 231 -9.50 -4.25 -17.08
C GLY A 231 -10.99 -3.94 -17.06
N SER A 232 -11.48 -3.23 -18.08
CA SER A 232 -12.92 -2.93 -18.24
C SER A 232 -13.77 -4.20 -18.39
N ARG A 233 -13.24 -5.23 -19.08
CA ARG A 233 -13.96 -6.52 -19.21
C ARG A 233 -14.03 -7.25 -17.86
N VAL A 234 -12.97 -7.25 -17.08
CA VAL A 234 -12.98 -7.81 -15.71
C VAL A 234 -14.01 -7.08 -14.84
N ALA A 235 -14.08 -5.76 -14.94
CA ALA A 235 -15.07 -4.97 -14.19
C ALA A 235 -16.51 -5.33 -14.60
N GLU A 236 -16.78 -5.44 -15.90
CA GLU A 236 -18.08 -5.84 -16.42
C GLU A 236 -18.50 -7.23 -15.90
N LEU A 237 -17.58 -8.20 -15.98
CA LEU A 237 -17.81 -9.55 -15.48
C LEU A 237 -18.02 -9.58 -13.96
N THR A 238 -17.28 -8.75 -13.22
CA THR A 238 -17.45 -8.62 -11.76
C THR A 238 -18.85 -8.12 -11.42
N LEU A 239 -19.31 -7.07 -12.09
CA LEU A 239 -20.68 -6.54 -11.92
C LEU A 239 -21.74 -7.59 -12.26
N ASN A 240 -21.57 -8.31 -13.36
CA ASN A 240 -22.47 -9.38 -13.76
C ASN A 240 -22.53 -10.52 -12.73
N ASN A 241 -21.37 -10.93 -12.19
CA ASN A 241 -21.27 -11.95 -11.15
C ASN A 241 -21.95 -11.53 -9.83
N LEU A 242 -22.02 -10.22 -9.55
CA LEU A 242 -22.72 -9.62 -8.41
C LEU A 242 -24.20 -9.31 -8.70
N GLY A 243 -24.65 -9.43 -9.94
CA GLY A 243 -26.00 -9.02 -10.34
C GLY A 243 -26.22 -7.50 -10.26
N ILE A 244 -25.16 -6.70 -10.32
CA ILE A 244 -25.22 -5.24 -10.24
C ILE A 244 -25.29 -4.66 -11.65
N ARG A 245 -26.35 -3.89 -11.92
CA ARG A 245 -26.51 -3.20 -13.21
C ARG A 245 -25.69 -1.90 -13.25
N LYS A 246 -25.40 -1.43 -14.46
CA LYS A 246 -24.62 -0.21 -14.71
C LYS A 246 -25.14 1.03 -13.95
N ASN A 247 -26.44 1.15 -13.75
CA ASN A 247 -27.06 2.25 -13.01
C ASN A 247 -27.16 2.03 -11.49
N GLU A 248 -26.58 0.94 -10.98
CA GLU A 248 -26.62 0.53 -9.57
C GLU A 248 -25.23 0.48 -8.92
N LEU A 249 -24.21 1.06 -9.55
CA LEU A 249 -22.81 0.99 -9.11
C LEU A 249 -22.58 1.37 -7.65
N LYS A 250 -23.40 2.27 -7.09
CA LYS A 250 -23.34 2.62 -5.67
C LYS A 250 -23.47 1.41 -4.74
N LYS A 251 -24.09 0.32 -5.19
CA LYS A 251 -24.19 -0.93 -4.41
C LYS A 251 -22.80 -1.53 -4.12
N LEU A 252 -21.81 -1.30 -5.00
CA LEU A 252 -20.45 -1.78 -4.79
C LEU A 252 -19.82 -1.25 -3.46
N GLN A 253 -20.27 -0.11 -2.97
CA GLN A 253 -19.78 0.46 -1.72
C GLN A 253 -20.17 -0.37 -0.49
N THR A 254 -21.23 -1.16 -0.58
CA THR A 254 -21.82 -1.93 0.53
C THR A 254 -21.76 -3.44 0.36
N VAL A 255 -21.30 -3.93 -0.79
CA VAL A 255 -21.08 -5.38 -1.00
C VAL A 255 -20.04 -5.87 0.02
N PRO A 256 -20.30 -6.95 0.78
CA PRO A 256 -19.30 -7.55 1.65
C PRO A 256 -18.02 -7.89 0.88
N TYR A 257 -16.85 -7.59 1.47
CA TYR A 257 -15.57 -7.77 0.76
C TYR A 257 -15.41 -9.19 0.18
N ARG A 258 -15.72 -10.24 0.94
CA ARG A 258 -15.57 -11.63 0.47
C ARG A 258 -16.47 -11.98 -0.73
N GLU A 259 -17.63 -11.35 -0.83
CA GLU A 259 -18.51 -11.48 -1.99
C GLU A 259 -17.92 -10.75 -3.20
N LEU A 260 -17.44 -9.53 -3.00
CA LEU A 260 -16.76 -8.73 -4.03
C LEU A 260 -15.50 -9.44 -4.55
N GLU A 261 -14.66 -9.95 -3.66
CA GLU A 261 -13.45 -10.73 -3.97
C GLU A 261 -13.78 -11.97 -4.81
N THR A 262 -14.77 -12.75 -4.37
CA THR A 262 -15.22 -13.96 -5.09
C THR A 262 -15.71 -13.64 -6.50
N ALA A 263 -16.50 -12.58 -6.64
CA ALA A 263 -17.03 -12.14 -7.93
C ALA A 263 -15.91 -11.66 -8.87
N SER A 264 -14.92 -10.93 -8.32
CA SER A 264 -13.77 -10.44 -9.09
C SER A 264 -12.84 -11.58 -9.50
N ASN A 265 -12.53 -12.52 -8.62
CA ASN A 265 -11.67 -13.67 -8.93
C ASN A 265 -12.31 -14.55 -10.02
N LYS A 266 -13.62 -14.75 -9.96
CA LYS A 266 -14.38 -15.43 -11.03
C LYS A 266 -14.29 -14.64 -12.34
N ALA A 267 -14.42 -13.32 -12.30
CA ALA A 267 -14.31 -12.45 -13.47
C ALA A 267 -12.92 -12.52 -14.11
N MET A 268 -11.84 -12.50 -13.33
CA MET A 268 -10.47 -12.68 -13.84
C MET A 268 -10.31 -14.03 -14.52
N THR A 269 -10.80 -15.12 -13.93
CA THR A 269 -10.77 -16.44 -14.56
C THR A 269 -11.55 -16.48 -15.86
N GLN A 270 -12.69 -15.80 -15.96
CA GLN A 270 -13.50 -15.71 -17.19
C GLN A 270 -12.74 -14.89 -18.25
N ALA A 271 -12.17 -13.74 -17.89
CA ALA A 271 -11.41 -12.91 -18.82
C ALA A 271 -10.15 -13.63 -19.33
N ALA A 272 -9.45 -14.39 -18.47
CA ALA A 272 -8.31 -15.19 -18.89
C ALA A 272 -8.64 -16.22 -19.96
N LYS A 273 -9.85 -16.79 -19.94
CA LYS A 273 -10.33 -17.70 -21.02
C LYS A 273 -10.63 -16.96 -22.32
N GLU A 274 -11.02 -15.69 -22.25
CA GLU A 274 -11.35 -14.88 -23.44
C GLU A 274 -10.08 -14.29 -24.10
N TYR A 275 -9.07 -13.91 -23.32
CA TYR A 275 -7.91 -13.14 -23.79
C TYR A 275 -6.58 -13.87 -23.65
N GLY A 276 -6.54 -15.07 -23.10
CA GLY A 276 -5.34 -15.77 -22.67
C GLY A 276 -4.95 -15.42 -21.22
N SER A 277 -3.72 -15.74 -20.80
CA SER A 277 -3.24 -15.38 -19.45
C SER A 277 -3.30 -13.86 -19.24
N ILE A 278 -3.82 -13.46 -18.09
CA ILE A 278 -3.93 -12.07 -17.64
C ILE A 278 -3.27 -11.89 -16.26
N ASP A 279 -2.19 -12.66 -16.03
CA ASP A 279 -1.43 -12.69 -14.77
C ASP A 279 -0.83 -11.33 -14.40
#